data_f2bb080a8a80c29f59c5a5c942bcf2e2
#
_entry.id   f2bb080a8a80c29f59c5a5c942bcf2e2
#
_cell.length_a   1.000
_cell.length_b   1.000
_cell.length_c   1.000
_cell.angle_alpha   90.00
_cell.angle_beta   90.00
_cell.angle_gamma   90.00
#
_symmetry.space_group_name_H-M   'P 1'
#
loop_
_entity.id
_entity.type
_entity.pdbx_description
1 polymer ?
#
loop_
_entity_poly.entity_id
_entity_poly.type
_entity_poly.pdbx_seq_one_letter_code
_entity_poly.pdbx_strand_id
1 'polypeptide(L)'
;MQKVKDFIAANQTMPVAGAEVKKPTRMSYTARSELTDNACAKQLFKLMETKKTNLCVAADVDTAKELLEMAEILGPEICMLKTHCDLYPDFTESFGAQLMAIAEKHNFMIFEDRKFADIGNTVVGQYSSGVHKIADWSHITNAHIVPGSGIIDGLKSVGLPKGRGLLLLAEMSSKGTMA
;
A
#
# COMPACT_ATOMS: atom_id res chain seq x y z
N MET A 1 3.48 21.00 -3.61
CA MET A 1 4.61 20.72 -2.70
C MET A 1 4.66 21.67 -1.49
N GLN A 2 4.52 22.98 -1.64
CA GLN A 2 4.58 23.92 -0.50
C GLN A 2 3.51 23.62 0.56
N LYS A 3 2.25 23.41 0.18
CA LYS A 3 1.14 23.09 1.10
C LYS A 3 1.38 21.84 1.98
N VAL A 4 2.07 20.83 1.46
CA VAL A 4 2.41 19.61 2.23
C VAL A 4 3.51 19.91 3.25
N LYS A 5 4.51 20.70 2.88
CA LYS A 5 5.56 21.15 3.82
C LYS A 5 4.97 22.02 4.93
N ASP A 6 4.03 22.92 4.59
CA ASP A 6 3.36 23.79 5.56
C ASP A 6 2.47 22.99 6.51
N PHE A 7 1.77 21.96 6.03
CA PHE A 7 0.99 21.05 6.85
C PHE A 7 1.87 20.24 7.83
N ILE A 8 2.99 19.72 7.37
CA ILE A 8 3.96 18.99 8.21
C ILE A 8 4.54 19.92 9.28
N ALA A 9 4.92 21.14 8.92
CA ALA A 9 5.45 22.12 9.85
C ALA A 9 4.41 22.54 10.90
N ALA A 10 3.15 22.75 10.51
CA ALA A 10 2.07 23.15 11.42
C ALA A 10 1.68 22.07 12.43
N ASN A 11 1.89 20.78 12.12
CA ASN A 11 1.56 19.67 13.02
C ASN A 11 2.74 19.16 13.87
N GLN A 12 3.93 19.75 13.75
CA GLN A 12 5.08 19.43 14.59
C GLN A 12 5.07 20.15 15.95
N THR A 13 4.17 21.10 16.20
CA THR A 13 4.13 21.91 17.42
C THR A 13 2.76 21.86 18.10
N MET A 14 2.48 20.78 18.82
CA MET A 14 1.49 20.80 19.90
C MET A 14 2.21 20.52 21.22
N PRO A 15 2.49 21.52 22.06
CA PRO A 15 3.02 21.28 23.38
C PRO A 15 1.88 20.81 24.28
N VAL A 16 1.89 19.55 24.68
CA VAL A 16 1.14 19.08 25.83
C VAL A 16 1.94 19.46 27.07
N ALA A 17 1.42 20.38 27.87
CA ALA A 17 2.00 20.79 29.13
C ALA A 17 1.99 19.61 30.12
N GLY A 18 3.18 19.26 30.69
CA GLY A 18 3.32 18.65 31.99
C GLY A 18 3.16 17.13 32.07
N ALA A 19 4.06 16.38 31.51
CA ALA A 19 4.72 15.18 31.98
C ALA A 19 5.82 14.83 30.99
N GLU A 20 7.05 14.59 31.42
CA GLU A 20 8.06 13.94 30.56
C GLU A 20 7.59 12.52 30.26
N VAL A 21 6.74 12.37 29.25
CA VAL A 21 6.49 11.09 28.63
C VAL A 21 7.78 10.75 27.89
N LYS A 22 8.62 9.91 28.48
CA LYS A 22 9.74 9.28 27.79
C LYS A 22 9.16 8.70 26.49
N LYS A 23 9.41 9.36 25.35
CA LYS A 23 9.01 8.83 24.04
C LYS A 23 9.58 7.43 23.96
N PRO A 24 8.75 6.38 23.77
CA PRO A 24 9.27 5.04 23.61
C PRO A 24 10.30 5.09 22.48
N THR A 25 11.49 4.55 22.75
CA THR A 25 12.56 4.50 21.76
C THR A 25 12.03 3.68 20.58
N ARG A 26 11.67 4.34 19.49
CA ARG A 26 11.16 3.65 18.30
C ARG A 26 12.31 2.85 17.70
N MET A 27 12.09 1.56 17.52
CA MET A 27 13.03 0.72 16.77
C MET A 27 13.22 1.28 15.36
N SER A 28 14.47 1.23 14.87
CA SER A 28 14.78 1.56 13.47
C SER A 28 14.05 0.60 12.51
N TYR A 29 13.86 1.01 11.27
CA TYR A 29 13.27 0.14 10.25
C TYR A 29 14.14 -1.09 9.99
N THR A 30 15.47 -0.94 10.03
CA THR A 30 16.40 -2.08 9.97
C THR A 30 16.11 -3.09 11.07
N ALA A 31 16.04 -2.67 12.34
CA ALA A 31 15.76 -3.57 13.45
C ALA A 31 14.38 -4.25 13.32
N ARG A 32 13.37 -3.54 12.82
CA ARG A 32 12.06 -4.13 12.54
C ARG A 32 12.09 -5.16 11.43
N SER A 33 12.92 -4.95 10.41
CA SER A 33 13.06 -5.90 9.31
C SER A 33 13.60 -7.26 9.75
N GLU A 34 14.40 -7.28 10.82
CA GLU A 34 14.95 -8.51 11.39
C GLU A 34 13.93 -9.28 12.26
N LEU A 35 12.89 -8.61 12.74
CA LEU A 35 11.86 -9.20 13.62
C LEU A 35 10.66 -9.79 12.86
N THR A 36 10.59 -9.63 11.55
CA THR A 36 9.47 -10.16 10.76
C THR A 36 9.94 -11.24 9.81
N ASP A 37 9.14 -12.31 9.68
CA ASP A 37 9.36 -13.34 8.65
C ASP A 37 8.64 -13.03 7.34
N ASN A 38 7.78 -12.00 7.31
CA ASN A 38 7.07 -11.59 6.12
C ASN A 38 8.01 -10.89 5.13
N ALA A 39 8.23 -11.50 3.96
CA ALA A 39 9.16 -11.01 2.95
C ALA A 39 8.78 -9.61 2.43
N CYS A 40 7.49 -9.34 2.22
CA CYS A 40 7.00 -8.05 1.77
C CYS A 40 7.24 -6.96 2.82
N ALA A 41 7.01 -7.27 4.12
CA ALA A 41 7.29 -6.34 5.21
C ALA A 41 8.79 -6.06 5.35
N LYS A 42 9.64 -7.09 5.21
CA LYS A 42 11.11 -6.91 5.16
C LYS A 42 11.54 -5.95 4.06
N GLN A 43 11.00 -6.15 2.86
CA GLN A 43 11.27 -5.28 1.73
C GLN A 43 10.87 -3.83 2.01
N LEU A 44 9.65 -3.61 2.53
CA LEU A 44 9.15 -2.28 2.87
C LEU A 44 10.03 -1.58 3.92
N PHE A 45 10.40 -2.26 5.00
CA PHE A 45 11.28 -1.68 6.02
C PHE A 45 12.66 -1.31 5.47
N LYS A 46 13.27 -2.17 4.65
CA LYS A 46 14.54 -1.87 4.00
C LYS A 46 14.44 -0.66 3.07
N LEU A 47 13.34 -0.56 2.33
CA LEU A 47 13.06 0.56 1.44
C LEU A 47 12.91 1.86 2.23
N MET A 48 12.12 1.86 3.31
CA MET A 48 11.95 3.01 4.20
C MET A 48 13.30 3.47 4.79
N GLU A 49 14.17 2.53 5.18
CA GLU A 49 15.50 2.86 5.69
C GLU A 49 16.39 3.46 4.61
N THR A 50 16.38 2.90 3.41
CA THR A 50 17.20 3.35 2.29
C THR A 50 16.80 4.74 1.81
N LYS A 51 15.52 4.98 1.64
CA LYS A 51 14.98 6.26 1.14
C LYS A 51 14.78 7.30 2.25
N LYS A 52 14.95 6.92 3.52
CA LYS A 52 14.71 7.79 4.68
C LYS A 52 13.30 8.39 4.68
N THR A 53 12.31 7.64 4.20
CA THR A 53 10.92 8.05 4.11
C THR A 53 9.97 6.93 4.49
N ASN A 54 8.86 7.26 5.13
CA ASN A 54 7.72 6.36 5.35
C ASN A 54 6.44 6.91 4.68
N LEU A 55 6.62 7.80 3.71
CA LEU A 55 5.50 8.44 3.04
C LEU A 55 4.83 7.46 2.08
N CYS A 56 3.53 7.27 2.28
CA CYS A 56 2.63 6.59 1.35
C CYS A 56 1.67 7.63 0.76
N VAL A 57 1.60 7.71 -0.56
CA VAL A 57 0.66 8.60 -1.24
C VAL A 57 -0.56 7.82 -1.69
N ALA A 58 -1.76 8.30 -1.35
CA ALA A 58 -3.02 7.86 -1.94
C ALA A 58 -3.21 8.62 -3.26
N ALA A 59 -3.06 7.91 -4.37
CA ALA A 59 -3.20 8.48 -5.69
C ALA A 59 -4.66 8.40 -6.16
N ASP A 60 -5.50 9.22 -5.53
CA ASP A 60 -6.94 9.29 -5.83
C ASP A 60 -7.13 10.24 -7.04
N VAL A 61 -6.77 9.75 -8.22
CA VAL A 61 -6.86 10.44 -9.51
C VAL A 61 -7.89 9.75 -10.41
N ASP A 62 -8.35 10.44 -11.46
CA ASP A 62 -9.47 9.99 -12.27
C ASP A 62 -9.05 9.08 -13.44
N THR A 63 -7.75 9.06 -13.80
CA THR A 63 -7.26 8.30 -14.96
C THR A 63 -5.96 7.54 -14.66
N ALA A 64 -5.73 6.43 -15.36
CA ALA A 64 -4.50 5.67 -15.31
C ALA A 64 -3.30 6.52 -15.79
N LYS A 65 -3.51 7.37 -16.79
CA LYS A 65 -2.48 8.28 -17.29
C LYS A 65 -2.01 9.25 -16.20
N GLU A 66 -2.93 9.93 -15.51
CA GLU A 66 -2.59 10.83 -14.41
C GLU A 66 -1.88 10.12 -13.27
N LEU A 67 -2.26 8.87 -12.98
CA LEU A 67 -1.58 8.07 -11.98
C LEU A 67 -0.13 7.78 -12.36
N LEU A 68 0.14 7.37 -13.60
CA LEU A 68 1.50 7.09 -14.07
C LEU A 68 2.36 8.36 -14.05
N GLU A 69 1.81 9.51 -14.44
CA GLU A 69 2.49 10.81 -14.34
C GLU A 69 2.80 11.19 -12.89
N MET A 70 1.83 11.01 -11.99
CA MET A 70 2.02 11.24 -10.55
C MET A 70 3.07 10.30 -9.95
N ALA A 71 3.05 9.03 -10.32
CA ALA A 71 4.03 8.03 -9.88
C ALA A 71 5.45 8.40 -10.30
N GLU A 72 5.62 8.91 -11.51
CA GLU A 72 6.92 9.37 -12.02
C GLU A 72 7.44 10.60 -11.24
N ILE A 73 6.57 11.55 -10.90
CA ILE A 73 6.93 12.78 -10.20
C ILE A 73 7.21 12.53 -8.71
N LEU A 74 6.37 11.73 -8.05
CA LEU A 74 6.44 11.51 -6.60
C LEU A 74 7.30 10.30 -6.21
N GLY A 75 7.55 9.40 -7.15
CA GLY A 75 8.28 8.16 -6.92
C GLY A 75 9.60 8.33 -6.15
N PRO A 76 10.44 9.34 -6.43
CA PRO A 76 11.68 9.56 -5.67
C PRO A 76 11.48 9.78 -4.17
N GLU A 77 10.35 10.35 -3.75
CA GLU A 77 10.10 10.83 -2.38
C GLU A 77 9.29 9.84 -1.51
N ILE A 78 8.64 8.84 -2.12
CA ILE A 78 7.70 7.96 -1.44
C ILE A 78 8.27 6.55 -1.27
N CYS A 79 7.82 5.83 -0.23
CA CYS A 79 8.05 4.40 -0.10
C CYS A 79 6.90 3.55 -0.66
N MET A 80 5.72 4.14 -0.84
CA MET A 80 4.53 3.41 -1.30
C MET A 80 3.59 4.34 -2.06
N LEU A 81 2.98 3.83 -3.12
CA LEU A 81 1.88 4.45 -3.85
C LEU A 81 0.63 3.58 -3.73
N LYS A 82 -0.46 4.14 -3.21
CA LYS A 82 -1.77 3.48 -3.13
C LYS A 82 -2.60 3.81 -4.37
N THR A 83 -3.20 2.80 -4.97
CA THR A 83 -3.97 2.88 -6.22
C THR A 83 -5.38 2.31 -6.05
N HIS A 84 -6.26 2.67 -6.97
CA HIS A 84 -7.61 2.13 -7.16
C HIS A 84 -7.82 1.87 -8.65
N CYS A 85 -7.26 0.77 -9.17
CA CYS A 85 -7.23 0.50 -10.61
C CYS A 85 -8.60 0.30 -11.24
N ASP A 86 -9.61 -0.05 -10.45
CA ASP A 86 -10.99 -0.23 -10.87
C ASP A 86 -11.75 1.10 -11.11
N LEU A 87 -11.14 2.23 -10.79
CA LEU A 87 -11.71 3.56 -11.06
C LEU A 87 -11.25 4.16 -12.39
N TYR A 88 -10.25 3.60 -13.07
CA TYR A 88 -9.65 4.22 -14.26
C TYR A 88 -10.37 3.80 -15.54
N PRO A 89 -11.10 4.71 -16.23
CA PRO A 89 -11.79 4.42 -17.48
C PRO A 89 -10.83 4.11 -18.64
N ASP A 90 -9.59 4.58 -18.55
CA ASP A 90 -8.51 4.36 -19.52
C ASP A 90 -7.56 3.23 -19.12
N PHE A 91 -7.97 2.35 -18.18
CA PHE A 91 -7.17 1.18 -17.77
C PHE A 91 -6.90 0.27 -18.98
N THR A 92 -5.65 -0.14 -19.13
CA THR A 92 -5.20 -1.08 -20.15
C THR A 92 -4.43 -2.23 -19.51
N GLU A 93 -4.30 -3.37 -20.22
CA GLU A 93 -3.50 -4.51 -19.74
C GLU A 93 -2.03 -4.15 -19.49
N SER A 94 -1.50 -3.12 -20.15
CA SER A 94 -0.12 -2.65 -19.98
C SER A 94 0.07 -1.76 -18.75
N PHE A 95 -0.99 -1.28 -18.11
CA PHE A 95 -0.93 -0.38 -16.97
C PHE A 95 -0.04 -0.94 -15.84
N GLY A 96 -0.28 -2.18 -15.44
CA GLY A 96 0.47 -2.82 -14.35
C GLY A 96 1.97 -2.89 -14.64
N ALA A 97 2.36 -3.25 -15.87
CA ALA A 97 3.76 -3.29 -16.28
C ALA A 97 4.41 -1.89 -16.31
N GLN A 98 3.68 -0.88 -16.79
CA GLN A 98 4.16 0.51 -16.78
C GLN A 98 4.37 1.02 -15.36
N LEU A 99 3.42 0.80 -14.47
CA LEU A 99 3.52 1.24 -13.07
C LEU A 99 4.65 0.50 -12.34
N MET A 100 4.82 -0.81 -12.59
CA MET A 100 5.95 -1.58 -12.04
C MET A 100 7.30 -1.02 -12.50
N ALA A 101 7.45 -0.68 -13.77
CA ALA A 101 8.69 -0.09 -14.29
C ALA A 101 9.02 1.25 -13.58
N ILE A 102 8.02 2.09 -13.33
CA ILE A 102 8.19 3.34 -12.58
C ILE A 102 8.53 3.04 -11.11
N ALA A 103 7.87 2.06 -10.50
CA ALA A 103 8.12 1.67 -9.11
C ALA A 103 9.55 1.12 -8.92
N GLU A 104 10.05 0.32 -9.85
CA GLU A 104 11.43 -0.18 -9.85
C GLU A 104 12.43 0.97 -10.05
N LYS A 105 12.20 1.85 -11.02
CA LYS A 105 13.05 3.01 -11.32
C LYS A 105 13.25 3.91 -10.10
N HIS A 106 12.17 4.19 -9.36
CA HIS A 106 12.17 5.11 -8.23
C HIS A 106 12.23 4.42 -6.87
N ASN A 107 12.26 3.08 -6.84
CA ASN A 107 12.30 2.27 -5.62
C ASN A 107 11.17 2.61 -4.65
N PHE A 108 9.93 2.28 -5.03
CA PHE A 108 8.77 2.31 -4.15
C PHE A 108 7.89 1.08 -4.34
N MET A 109 7.00 0.78 -3.38
CA MET A 109 6.05 -0.32 -3.47
C MET A 109 4.68 0.19 -3.92
N ILE A 110 3.93 -0.69 -4.59
CA ILE A 110 2.57 -0.42 -5.03
C ILE A 110 1.61 -1.13 -4.08
N PHE A 111 0.59 -0.41 -3.60
CA PHE A 111 -0.52 -0.94 -2.83
C PHE A 111 -1.82 -0.72 -3.58
N GLU A 112 -2.39 -1.78 -4.15
CA GLU A 112 -3.73 -1.72 -4.73
C GLU A 112 -4.78 -1.91 -3.64
N ASP A 113 -5.51 -0.83 -3.32
CA ASP A 113 -6.53 -0.77 -2.26
C ASP A 113 -7.87 -1.35 -2.77
N ARG A 114 -7.86 -2.63 -3.15
CA ARG A 114 -8.97 -3.33 -3.80
C ARG A 114 -10.10 -3.71 -2.84
N LYS A 115 -9.77 -3.91 -1.56
CA LYS A 115 -10.72 -4.32 -0.52
C LYS A 115 -11.53 -5.56 -0.92
N PHE A 116 -10.84 -6.65 -1.24
CA PHE A 116 -11.47 -7.91 -1.56
C PHE A 116 -12.46 -8.34 -0.47
N ALA A 117 -13.65 -8.79 -0.86
CA ALA A 117 -14.72 -9.12 0.08
C ALA A 117 -15.54 -10.35 -0.35
N ASP A 118 -15.01 -11.19 -1.24
CA ASP A 118 -15.68 -12.37 -1.78
C ASP A 118 -15.12 -13.66 -1.16
N ILE A 119 -15.74 -14.80 -1.46
CA ILE A 119 -15.30 -16.12 -0.99
C ILE A 119 -14.01 -16.58 -1.68
N GLY A 120 -13.31 -17.56 -1.06
CA GLY A 120 -11.97 -17.98 -1.42
C GLY A 120 -11.71 -18.23 -2.91
N ASN A 121 -12.54 -19.02 -3.60
CA ASN A 121 -12.34 -19.30 -5.03
C ASN A 121 -12.57 -18.06 -5.91
N THR A 122 -13.53 -17.23 -5.58
CA THR A 122 -13.82 -16.02 -6.35
C THR A 122 -12.69 -15.00 -6.24
N VAL A 123 -12.13 -14.79 -5.03
CA VAL A 123 -11.01 -13.84 -4.87
C VAL A 123 -9.73 -14.30 -5.56
N VAL A 124 -9.50 -15.61 -5.70
CA VAL A 124 -8.39 -16.13 -6.50
C VAL A 124 -8.50 -15.62 -7.94
N GLY A 125 -9.67 -15.73 -8.56
CA GLY A 125 -9.92 -15.22 -9.91
C GLY A 125 -9.83 -13.70 -10.00
N GLN A 126 -10.42 -12.97 -9.04
CA GLN A 126 -10.39 -11.51 -8.98
C GLN A 126 -8.95 -10.96 -8.84
N TYR A 127 -8.08 -11.68 -8.14
CA TYR A 127 -6.72 -11.27 -7.86
C TYR A 127 -5.73 -11.65 -8.97
N SER A 128 -5.83 -12.87 -9.51
CA SER A 128 -4.86 -13.43 -10.46
C SER A 128 -5.25 -13.31 -11.92
N SER A 129 -6.55 -13.22 -12.20
CA SER A 129 -7.10 -13.27 -13.56
C SER A 129 -7.75 -11.94 -13.92
N GLY A 130 -8.99 -11.91 -14.29
CA GLY A 130 -9.72 -10.69 -14.59
C GLY A 130 -8.97 -9.70 -15.48
N VAL A 131 -9.54 -8.52 -15.65
CA VAL A 131 -8.94 -7.44 -16.47
C VAL A 131 -7.70 -6.85 -15.77
N HIS A 132 -7.74 -6.74 -14.45
CA HIS A 132 -6.73 -5.99 -13.70
C HIS A 132 -5.49 -6.80 -13.35
N LYS A 133 -5.56 -8.13 -13.25
CA LYS A 133 -4.43 -9.04 -12.91
C LYS A 133 -3.55 -8.50 -11.77
N ILE A 134 -4.19 -8.05 -10.69
CA ILE A 134 -3.57 -7.26 -9.62
C ILE A 134 -2.35 -7.95 -9.00
N ALA A 135 -2.38 -9.30 -8.88
CA ALA A 135 -1.28 -10.09 -8.35
C ALA A 135 0.02 -9.95 -9.14
N ASP A 136 -0.06 -9.58 -10.41
CA ASP A 136 1.13 -9.51 -11.27
C ASP A 136 1.94 -8.23 -11.05
N TRP A 137 1.31 -7.15 -10.62
CA TRP A 137 1.97 -5.85 -10.50
C TRP A 137 1.89 -5.21 -9.11
N SER A 138 0.86 -5.47 -8.30
CA SER A 138 0.76 -4.87 -6.98
C SER A 138 1.58 -5.65 -5.94
N HIS A 139 2.38 -4.94 -5.15
CA HIS A 139 3.17 -5.53 -4.06
C HIS A 139 2.29 -5.89 -2.86
N ILE A 140 1.28 -5.07 -2.59
CA ILE A 140 0.37 -5.22 -1.45
C ILE A 140 -1.06 -5.03 -1.94
N THR A 141 -1.97 -5.83 -1.41
CA THR A 141 -3.41 -5.62 -1.53
C THR A 141 -4.09 -5.77 -0.18
N ASN A 142 -5.40 -5.58 -0.12
CA ASN A 142 -6.15 -5.71 1.12
C ASN A 142 -7.46 -6.48 0.95
N ALA A 143 -7.99 -6.96 2.07
CA ALA A 143 -9.23 -7.71 2.13
C ALA A 143 -10.01 -7.45 3.41
N HIS A 144 -11.32 -7.54 3.32
CA HIS A 144 -12.21 -7.66 4.46
C HIS A 144 -12.13 -9.05 5.09
N ILE A 145 -12.29 -9.11 6.41
CA ILE A 145 -12.31 -10.38 7.16
C ILE A 145 -13.73 -10.97 7.26
N VAL A 146 -14.76 -10.24 6.86
CA VAL A 146 -16.18 -10.64 6.93
C VAL A 146 -16.46 -11.98 6.23
N PRO A 147 -15.85 -12.33 5.07
CA PRO A 147 -16.05 -13.63 4.43
C PRO A 147 -15.41 -14.82 5.18
N GLY A 148 -14.68 -14.59 6.26
CA GLY A 148 -13.99 -15.63 7.02
C GLY A 148 -12.58 -15.94 6.49
N SER A 149 -11.94 -16.98 7.04
CA SER A 149 -10.54 -17.33 6.71
C SER A 149 -10.30 -17.75 5.26
N GLY A 150 -11.33 -18.26 4.59
CA GLY A 150 -11.22 -18.72 3.20
C GLY A 150 -10.77 -17.66 2.21
N ILE A 151 -11.12 -16.37 2.44
CA ILE A 151 -10.63 -15.26 1.61
C ILE A 151 -9.11 -15.10 1.75
N ILE A 152 -8.59 -15.23 2.96
CA ILE A 152 -7.16 -15.11 3.25
C ILE A 152 -6.41 -16.23 2.56
N ASP A 153 -6.89 -17.46 2.68
CA ASP A 153 -6.26 -18.65 2.07
C ASP A 153 -6.25 -18.53 0.55
N GLY A 154 -7.36 -18.07 -0.05
CA GLY A 154 -7.45 -17.81 -1.48
C GLY A 154 -6.44 -16.78 -1.96
N LEU A 155 -6.37 -15.63 -1.31
CA LEU A 155 -5.40 -14.57 -1.67
C LEU A 155 -3.95 -14.99 -1.43
N LYS A 156 -3.67 -15.71 -0.34
CA LYS A 156 -2.34 -16.28 -0.06
C LYS A 156 -1.89 -17.27 -1.11
N SER A 157 -2.77 -18.13 -1.60
CA SER A 157 -2.42 -19.14 -2.62
C SER A 157 -1.86 -18.49 -3.89
N VAL A 158 -2.30 -17.30 -4.22
CA VAL A 158 -1.83 -16.50 -5.37
C VAL A 158 -0.65 -15.61 -4.99
N GLY A 159 -0.76 -14.88 -3.89
CA GLY A 159 0.16 -13.80 -3.55
C GLY A 159 1.48 -14.26 -2.95
N LEU A 160 1.49 -15.29 -2.08
CA LEU A 160 2.72 -15.74 -1.41
C LEU A 160 3.81 -16.21 -2.38
N PRO A 161 3.50 -17.02 -3.42
CA PRO A 161 4.51 -17.41 -4.40
C PRO A 161 5.15 -16.23 -5.15
N LYS A 162 4.45 -15.10 -5.19
CA LYS A 162 4.91 -13.86 -5.82
C LYS A 162 5.51 -12.85 -4.82
N GLY A 163 5.65 -13.22 -3.55
CA GLY A 163 6.16 -12.32 -2.49
C GLY A 163 5.24 -11.16 -2.15
N ARG A 164 3.94 -11.28 -2.41
CA ARG A 164 2.96 -10.20 -2.17
C ARG A 164 2.53 -10.14 -0.70
N GLY A 165 2.23 -8.91 -0.24
CA GLY A 165 1.66 -8.64 1.07
C GLY A 165 0.14 -8.53 1.05
N LEU A 166 -0.50 -8.86 2.18
CA LEU A 166 -1.93 -8.73 2.39
C LEU A 166 -2.20 -7.93 3.67
N LEU A 167 -2.96 -6.85 3.56
CA LEU A 167 -3.50 -6.11 4.68
C LEU A 167 -4.93 -6.57 4.97
N LEU A 168 -5.23 -6.83 6.23
CA LEU A 168 -6.60 -7.14 6.66
C LEU A 168 -7.25 -5.88 7.24
N LEU A 169 -8.46 -5.59 6.78
CA LEU A 169 -9.24 -4.44 7.24
C LEU A 169 -9.87 -4.78 8.59
N ALA A 170 -9.42 -4.10 9.64
CA ALA A 170 -10.00 -4.21 10.97
C ALA A 170 -11.22 -3.28 11.12
N GLU A 171 -11.14 -2.07 10.54
CA GLU A 171 -12.17 -1.05 10.62
C GLU A 171 -12.17 -0.19 9.35
N MET A 172 -13.33 0.31 8.97
CA MET A 172 -13.50 1.26 7.88
C MET A 172 -13.67 2.67 8.42
N SER A 173 -13.15 3.67 7.70
CA SER A 173 -13.28 5.09 8.06
C SER A 173 -14.66 5.69 7.77
N SER A 174 -15.56 4.91 7.17
CA SER A 174 -16.90 5.36 6.81
C SER A 174 -17.79 5.49 8.03
N LYS A 175 -18.70 6.50 8.02
CA LYS A 175 -19.74 6.64 9.04
C LYS A 175 -20.67 5.42 8.99
N GLY A 176 -20.93 4.80 10.15
CA GLY A 176 -21.81 3.63 10.25
C GLY A 176 -21.13 2.31 9.87
N THR A 177 -19.79 2.25 9.90
CA THR A 177 -19.06 0.97 9.82
C THR A 177 -19.59 -0.01 10.87
N MET A 178 -19.60 -1.31 10.53
CA MET A 178 -20.00 -2.38 11.45
C MET A 178 -18.81 -3.05 12.13
N ALA A 179 -17.62 -2.56 11.92
CA ALA A 179 -16.39 -3.05 12.54
C ALA A 179 -15.99 -2.15 13.71
#